data_f2d8450d842f5ecd25050dadcd1f8f08
#
_entry.id   f2d8450d842f5ecd25050dadcd1f8f08
#
_cell.length_a   1.000
_cell.length_b   1.000
_cell.length_c   1.000
_cell.angle_alpha   90.00
_cell.angle_beta   90.00
_cell.angle_gamma   90.00
#
_symmetry.space_group_name_H-M   'P 1'
#
loop_
_entity.id
_entity.type
_entity.pdbx_description
1 polymer ?
#
loop_
_entity_poly.entity_id
_entity_poly.type
_entity_poly.pdbx_seq_one_letter_code
_entity_poly.pdbx_strand_id
1 'polypeptide(L)'
;LEDEFSYSTKTGNLNYFDPGLLVTKNPEHKLNILWLVAESWRADMITPEIMPNTFAFANEQQWFENHYSGGNGTRMGLFTQFYGLYGHYWFDVLRNRRAPLLIEQLRAQDYQFKAITSSAFTYPEFDKTIFSSLEPEYLQEFNEGHGWERDQKNTGDLISFIEDKEREEQPFFAFMFFESAHANYYFPDEDIIESHYIEDFNYLTVDIEESMPQIKSRYTNATHHLDRQLARVYKVLEEKNLMDNTIVVLTGDHGEEFMENGRWGHNSTFSQQQIRVPMIVHIPGMEKKKRTDSSSHIDMPATILNALGLNMQAGQHSFGQDMFAPDYKHDYLVVSDWHGNTVITPEVKIIFSVKGAAYQASSTTIDDQPINLGDEKSDYQTALSEYLLEQNRFFN
;
A
#
# COMPACT_ATOMS: atom_id res chain seq x y z
N LEU A 1 -0.80 -31.08 17.03
CA LEU A 1 -0.63 -29.87 16.19
C LEU A 1 0.80 -29.29 16.23
N GLU A 2 1.58 -29.55 17.30
CA GLU A 2 2.95 -29.03 17.41
C GLU A 2 3.96 -29.72 16.49
N ASP A 3 3.72 -30.93 16.02
CA ASP A 3 4.69 -31.72 15.22
C ASP A 3 4.50 -31.58 13.69
N GLU A 4 3.46 -30.92 13.19
CA GLU A 4 3.20 -30.77 11.75
C GLU A 4 3.60 -29.43 11.14
N PHE A 5 3.92 -28.41 11.95
CA PHE A 5 4.18 -27.06 11.48
C PHE A 5 5.66 -26.66 11.69
N SER A 6 6.56 -27.21 10.88
CA SER A 6 7.90 -26.64 10.77
C SER A 6 7.87 -25.50 9.74
N TYR A 7 7.96 -24.26 10.19
CA TYR A 7 8.21 -23.09 9.35
C TYR A 7 9.66 -23.18 8.82
N SER A 8 9.81 -23.85 7.73
CA SER A 8 11.06 -23.81 6.97
C SER A 8 11.00 -22.55 6.11
N THR A 9 11.63 -21.47 6.56
CA THR A 9 12.09 -20.45 5.62
C THR A 9 13.11 -21.12 4.72
N LYS A 10 12.65 -21.70 3.61
CA LYS A 10 13.56 -22.17 2.57
C LYS A 10 14.31 -20.95 2.09
N THR A 11 15.59 -20.85 2.41
CA THR A 11 16.53 -20.00 1.69
C THR A 11 16.73 -20.62 0.32
N GLY A 12 15.71 -20.54 -0.52
CA GLY A 12 15.75 -20.99 -1.91
C GLY A 12 16.24 -19.86 -2.82
N ASN A 13 16.62 -20.20 -4.04
CA ASN A 13 16.80 -19.18 -5.06
C ASN A 13 15.43 -18.59 -5.40
N LEU A 14 15.32 -17.28 -5.35
CA LEU A 14 14.11 -16.56 -5.73
C LEU A 14 13.78 -16.82 -7.20
N ASN A 15 12.61 -17.37 -7.46
CA ASN A 15 12.06 -17.62 -8.80
C ASN A 15 10.79 -16.79 -9.00
N TYR A 16 10.94 -15.46 -8.96
CA TYR A 16 9.82 -14.54 -8.90
C TYR A 16 9.00 -14.53 -10.20
N PHE A 17 9.65 -14.32 -11.35
CA PHE A 17 8.99 -14.43 -12.66
C PHE A 17 10.00 -14.77 -13.76
N ASP A 18 9.51 -15.40 -14.85
CA ASP A 18 10.31 -15.65 -16.04
C ASP A 18 10.40 -14.35 -16.88
N PRO A 19 11.61 -13.89 -17.24
CA PRO A 19 11.77 -12.76 -18.16
C PRO A 19 11.02 -12.94 -19.51
N GLY A 20 10.73 -14.17 -19.91
CA GLY A 20 9.90 -14.47 -21.09
C GLY A 20 8.44 -14.02 -20.99
N LEU A 21 7.98 -13.64 -19.80
CA LEU A 21 6.66 -13.03 -19.59
C LEU A 21 6.57 -11.58 -20.08
N LEU A 22 7.69 -10.90 -20.28
CA LEU A 22 7.68 -9.51 -20.75
C LEU A 22 7.07 -9.38 -22.14
N VAL A 23 6.04 -8.55 -22.25
CA VAL A 23 5.37 -8.26 -23.51
C VAL A 23 6.02 -7.05 -24.17
N THR A 24 6.68 -7.28 -25.30
CA THR A 24 7.39 -6.22 -26.05
C THR A 24 6.54 -5.52 -27.11
N LYS A 25 5.34 -6.04 -27.39
CA LYS A 25 4.42 -5.37 -28.32
C LYS A 25 3.80 -4.16 -27.63
N ASN A 26 4.03 -2.99 -28.21
CA ASN A 26 3.36 -1.78 -27.73
C ASN A 26 1.86 -1.85 -28.06
N PRO A 27 0.98 -1.63 -27.10
CA PRO A 27 -0.44 -1.38 -27.39
C PRO A 27 -0.58 -0.11 -28.25
N GLU A 28 -1.63 -0.05 -29.08
CA GLU A 28 -1.90 1.13 -29.92
C GLU A 28 -2.10 2.40 -29.08
N HIS A 29 -2.67 2.26 -27.88
CA HIS A 29 -2.84 3.33 -26.91
C HIS A 29 -2.27 2.90 -25.56
N LYS A 30 -1.33 3.66 -25.06
CA LYS A 30 -0.74 3.46 -23.73
C LYS A 30 -1.43 4.36 -22.74
N LEU A 31 -1.92 3.78 -21.65
CA LEU A 31 -2.44 4.56 -20.52
C LEU A 31 -1.30 5.04 -19.64
N ASN A 32 -1.38 6.27 -19.18
CA ASN A 32 -0.51 6.74 -18.10
C ASN A 32 -0.86 6.03 -16.78
N ILE A 33 0.09 5.99 -15.87
CA ILE A 33 -0.13 5.46 -14.53
C ILE A 33 0.33 6.51 -13.51
N LEU A 34 -0.58 6.90 -12.64
CA LEU A 34 -0.32 7.75 -11.49
C LEU A 34 -0.58 6.96 -10.22
N TRP A 35 0.48 6.71 -9.44
CA TRP A 35 0.43 5.90 -8.23
C TRP A 35 0.76 6.75 -7.01
N LEU A 36 -0.27 7.09 -6.23
CA LEU A 36 -0.20 7.97 -5.08
C LEU A 36 -0.37 7.15 -3.80
N VAL A 37 0.64 7.18 -2.95
CA VAL A 37 0.63 6.48 -1.67
C VAL A 37 0.93 7.46 -0.54
N ALA A 38 0.15 7.38 0.53
CA ALA A 38 0.42 8.16 1.73
C ALA A 38 0.84 7.27 2.89
N GLU A 39 1.87 7.71 3.61
CA GLU A 39 2.42 7.09 4.81
C GLU A 39 1.38 7.08 5.92
N SER A 40 1.21 5.94 6.60
CA SER A 40 0.35 5.79 7.78
C SER A 40 -1.13 6.19 7.58
N TRP A 41 -1.66 6.08 6.37
CA TRP A 41 -2.99 6.59 6.04
C TRP A 41 -4.10 5.57 6.29
N ARG A 42 -4.95 5.86 7.27
CA ARG A 42 -6.08 5.02 7.67
C ARG A 42 -7.28 5.16 6.72
N ALA A 43 -7.96 4.04 6.48
CA ALA A 43 -9.17 4.02 5.65
C ALA A 43 -10.32 4.87 6.20
N ASP A 44 -10.45 4.99 7.54
CA ASP A 44 -11.51 5.74 8.21
C ASP A 44 -11.32 7.28 8.16
N MET A 45 -10.22 7.76 7.60
CA MET A 45 -9.99 9.20 7.43
C MET A 45 -10.73 9.79 6.21
N ILE A 46 -11.15 8.96 5.25
CA ILE A 46 -11.89 9.47 4.08
C ILE A 46 -13.35 9.74 4.46
N THR A 47 -13.56 10.91 5.04
CA THR A 47 -14.90 11.43 5.36
C THR A 47 -15.09 12.81 4.76
N PRO A 48 -16.36 13.27 4.58
CA PRO A 48 -16.62 14.63 4.08
C PRO A 48 -16.03 15.74 4.94
N GLU A 49 -15.82 15.49 6.24
CA GLU A 49 -15.31 16.46 7.21
C GLU A 49 -13.77 16.53 7.17
N ILE A 50 -13.10 15.39 7.07
CA ILE A 50 -11.63 15.31 7.16
C ILE A 50 -10.97 15.46 5.79
N MET A 51 -11.47 14.71 4.80
CA MET A 51 -10.90 14.67 3.44
C MET A 51 -11.96 14.92 2.37
N PRO A 52 -12.57 16.13 2.32
CA PRO A 52 -13.71 16.43 1.44
C PRO A 52 -13.41 16.20 -0.04
N ASN A 53 -12.21 16.55 -0.51
CA ASN A 53 -11.83 16.41 -1.91
C ASN A 53 -11.62 14.94 -2.29
N THR A 54 -10.92 14.18 -1.46
CA THR A 54 -10.70 12.76 -1.68
C THR A 54 -12.00 11.96 -1.52
N PHE A 55 -12.87 12.35 -0.59
CA PHE A 55 -14.20 11.74 -0.46
C PHE A 55 -15.04 11.96 -1.73
N ALA A 56 -15.04 13.17 -2.27
CA ALA A 56 -15.74 13.47 -3.53
C ALA A 56 -15.14 12.68 -4.70
N PHE A 57 -13.82 12.66 -4.83
CA PHE A 57 -13.11 11.87 -5.85
C PHE A 57 -13.45 10.39 -5.75
N ALA A 58 -13.35 9.78 -4.56
CA ALA A 58 -13.61 8.37 -4.33
C ALA A 58 -15.02 7.93 -4.75
N ASN A 59 -16.03 8.77 -4.52
CA ASN A 59 -17.42 8.49 -4.91
C ASN A 59 -17.63 8.45 -6.43
N GLU A 60 -16.71 8.97 -7.22
CA GLU A 60 -16.75 8.93 -8.68
C GLU A 60 -15.84 7.84 -9.28
N GLN A 61 -15.18 7.02 -8.43
CA GLN A 61 -14.21 6.00 -8.86
C GLN A 61 -14.59 4.59 -8.37
N GLN A 62 -13.67 3.65 -8.55
CA GLN A 62 -13.71 2.33 -7.90
C GLN A 62 -13.18 2.48 -6.48
N TRP A 63 -14.04 2.45 -5.49
CA TRP A 63 -13.67 2.61 -4.09
C TRP A 63 -13.84 1.29 -3.35
N PHE A 64 -12.72 0.74 -2.85
CA PHE A 64 -12.69 -0.51 -2.08
C PHE A 64 -12.76 -0.19 -0.60
N GLU A 65 -13.89 -0.51 0.04
CA GLU A 65 -14.14 -0.17 1.43
C GLU A 65 -13.44 -1.13 2.41
N ASN A 66 -13.06 -2.34 1.96
CA ASN A 66 -12.39 -3.37 2.76
C ASN A 66 -11.04 -3.75 2.15
N HIS A 67 -10.15 -2.77 2.01
CA HIS A 67 -8.82 -3.01 1.48
C HIS A 67 -7.77 -3.11 2.59
N TYR A 68 -6.90 -4.11 2.47
CA TYR A 68 -5.85 -4.38 3.44
C TYR A 68 -4.47 -4.16 2.84
N SER A 69 -3.62 -3.47 3.60
CA SER A 69 -2.18 -3.47 3.32
C SER A 69 -1.62 -4.89 3.42
N GLY A 70 -0.59 -5.18 2.65
CA GLY A 70 0.17 -6.41 2.80
C GLY A 70 1.19 -6.39 3.95
N GLY A 71 1.28 -5.26 4.68
CA GLY A 71 2.11 -5.09 5.86
C GLY A 71 1.53 -4.10 6.85
N ASN A 72 1.96 -4.16 8.10
CA ASN A 72 1.64 -3.18 9.13
C ASN A 72 2.70 -2.08 9.27
N GLY A 73 3.53 -1.90 8.27
CA GLY A 73 4.59 -0.89 8.18
C GLY A 73 5.08 -0.72 6.76
N THR A 74 5.75 0.40 6.50
CA THR A 74 6.11 0.95 5.18
C THR A 74 6.78 -0.06 4.26
N ARG A 75 7.79 -0.79 4.77
CA ARG A 75 8.56 -1.75 3.98
C ARG A 75 7.67 -2.81 3.34
N MET A 76 6.87 -3.50 4.14
CA MET A 76 6.02 -4.58 3.66
C MET A 76 4.79 -4.05 2.93
N GLY A 77 4.25 -2.92 3.37
CA GLY A 77 3.11 -2.26 2.72
C GLY A 77 3.44 -1.86 1.28
N LEU A 78 4.52 -1.13 1.04
CA LEU A 78 4.94 -0.75 -0.32
C LEU A 78 5.43 -1.95 -1.13
N PHE A 79 6.18 -2.87 -0.52
CA PHE A 79 6.67 -4.05 -1.22
C PHE A 79 5.54 -4.85 -1.87
N THR A 80 4.51 -5.13 -1.10
CA THR A 80 3.39 -5.97 -1.56
C THR A 80 2.60 -5.31 -2.70
N GLN A 81 2.49 -3.96 -2.70
CA GLN A 81 1.82 -3.20 -3.77
C GLN A 81 2.47 -3.42 -5.15
N PHE A 82 3.78 -3.59 -5.19
CA PHE A 82 4.51 -3.66 -6.45
C PHE A 82 4.85 -5.08 -6.89
N TYR A 83 5.06 -5.97 -5.92
CA TYR A 83 5.46 -7.35 -6.23
C TYR A 83 4.29 -8.34 -6.27
N GLY A 84 3.19 -8.06 -5.56
CA GLY A 84 2.12 -9.02 -5.36
C GLY A 84 2.58 -10.25 -4.58
N LEU A 85 3.68 -10.12 -3.81
CA LEU A 85 4.26 -11.16 -2.98
C LEU A 85 4.03 -10.86 -1.50
N TYR A 86 3.99 -11.90 -0.66
CA TYR A 86 3.95 -11.72 0.78
C TYR A 86 5.23 -11.09 1.31
N GLY A 87 5.15 -10.33 2.39
CA GLY A 87 6.26 -9.52 2.90
C GLY A 87 7.54 -10.30 3.25
N HIS A 88 7.44 -11.58 3.59
CA HIS A 88 8.63 -12.39 3.90
C HIS A 88 9.59 -12.59 2.70
N TYR A 89 9.16 -12.33 1.45
CA TYR A 89 10.01 -12.34 0.27
C TYR A 89 10.93 -11.11 0.16
N TRP A 90 10.72 -10.08 0.98
CA TRP A 90 11.48 -8.83 0.92
C TRP A 90 12.99 -9.05 0.90
N PHE A 91 13.52 -9.85 1.84
CA PHE A 91 14.97 -10.02 1.98
C PHE A 91 15.62 -10.75 0.81
N ASP A 92 14.88 -11.67 0.18
CA ASP A 92 15.36 -12.39 -1.00
C ASP A 92 15.33 -11.50 -2.23
N VAL A 93 14.29 -10.69 -2.40
CA VAL A 93 14.22 -9.66 -3.43
C VAL A 93 15.35 -8.63 -3.28
N LEU A 94 15.57 -8.11 -2.06
CA LEU A 94 16.64 -7.16 -1.76
C LEU A 94 18.04 -7.76 -2.07
N ARG A 95 18.27 -9.01 -1.67
CA ARG A 95 19.54 -9.72 -1.95
C ARG A 95 19.80 -9.88 -3.44
N ASN A 96 18.76 -10.21 -4.19
CA ASN A 96 18.84 -10.44 -5.64
C ASN A 96 18.70 -9.15 -6.45
N ARG A 97 18.34 -8.01 -5.84
CA ARG A 97 18.03 -6.74 -6.51
C ARG A 97 17.07 -6.93 -7.68
N ARG A 98 16.04 -7.73 -7.46
CA ARG A 98 15.07 -8.08 -8.50
C ARG A 98 13.95 -7.04 -8.51
N ALA A 99 13.82 -6.26 -9.58
CA ALA A 99 12.73 -5.31 -9.74
C ALA A 99 11.37 -6.02 -9.95
N PRO A 100 10.24 -5.38 -9.61
CA PRO A 100 8.92 -5.96 -9.81
C PRO A 100 8.58 -6.07 -11.30
N LEU A 101 7.84 -7.13 -11.65
CA LEU A 101 7.40 -7.36 -13.04
C LEU A 101 6.68 -6.14 -13.63
N LEU A 102 5.86 -5.45 -12.84
CA LEU A 102 5.16 -4.24 -13.30
C LEU A 102 6.15 -3.18 -13.81
N ILE A 103 7.19 -2.86 -13.03
CA ILE A 103 8.20 -1.86 -13.44
C ILE A 103 8.98 -2.33 -14.67
N GLU A 104 9.41 -3.60 -14.70
CA GLU A 104 10.11 -4.17 -15.85
C GLU A 104 9.23 -4.14 -17.12
N GLN A 105 7.94 -4.40 -16.98
CA GLN A 105 6.99 -4.35 -18.10
C GLN A 105 6.82 -2.93 -18.65
N LEU A 106 6.71 -1.93 -17.77
CA LEU A 106 6.60 -0.52 -18.19
C LEU A 106 7.90 -0.03 -18.84
N ARG A 107 9.07 -0.48 -18.34
CA ARG A 107 10.38 -0.20 -18.99
C ARG A 107 10.44 -0.82 -20.40
N ALA A 108 10.00 -2.07 -20.54
CA ALA A 108 9.99 -2.75 -21.84
C ALA A 108 9.04 -2.09 -22.86
N GLN A 109 8.14 -1.22 -22.40
CA GLN A 109 7.19 -0.46 -23.21
C GLN A 109 7.57 1.04 -23.33
N ASP A 110 8.78 1.43 -22.99
CA ASP A 110 9.30 2.81 -23.13
C ASP A 110 8.48 3.87 -22.36
N TYR A 111 7.97 3.52 -21.18
CA TYR A 111 7.35 4.51 -20.29
C TYR A 111 8.39 5.49 -19.76
N GLN A 112 7.96 6.74 -19.59
CA GLN A 112 8.73 7.74 -18.86
C GLN A 112 8.46 7.59 -17.36
N PHE A 113 9.51 7.61 -16.55
CA PHE A 113 9.38 7.37 -15.11
C PHE A 113 9.61 8.63 -14.29
N LYS A 114 8.85 8.75 -13.21
CA LYS A 114 9.13 9.68 -12.13
C LYS A 114 8.67 9.07 -10.81
N ALA A 115 9.60 8.84 -9.90
CA ALA A 115 9.28 8.45 -8.54
C ALA A 115 9.73 9.56 -7.59
N ILE A 116 8.80 10.06 -6.79
CA ILE A 116 9.00 11.15 -5.84
C ILE A 116 8.68 10.64 -4.44
N THR A 117 9.53 10.96 -3.48
CA THR A 117 9.23 10.71 -2.07
C THR A 117 9.49 11.93 -1.22
N SER A 118 8.61 12.16 -0.24
CA SER A 118 8.82 13.13 0.84
C SER A 118 9.58 12.51 2.03
N SER A 119 10.04 11.27 1.87
CA SER A 119 10.93 10.54 2.77
C SER A 119 12.23 10.17 2.03
N ALA A 120 12.69 8.91 2.05
CA ALA A 120 13.89 8.47 1.35
C ALA A 120 13.66 7.15 0.60
N PHE A 121 14.34 6.95 -0.55
CA PHE A 121 14.34 5.66 -1.23
C PHE A 121 15.37 4.69 -0.67
N THR A 122 16.37 5.18 0.04
CA THR A 122 17.44 4.37 0.62
C THR A 122 17.05 3.66 1.91
N TYR A 123 15.97 4.10 2.55
CA TYR A 123 15.39 3.45 3.71
C TYR A 123 13.86 3.66 3.78
N PRO A 124 13.09 2.59 3.69
CA PRO A 124 13.48 1.20 3.36
C PRO A 124 14.08 1.13 1.94
N GLU A 125 14.93 0.17 1.66
CA GLU A 125 15.80 0.07 0.47
C GLU A 125 14.99 -0.08 -0.85
N PHE A 126 14.14 0.91 -1.17
CA PHE A 126 13.31 0.91 -2.39
C PHE A 126 14.12 1.16 -3.65
N ASP A 127 15.25 1.86 -3.54
CA ASP A 127 16.27 2.01 -4.58
C ASP A 127 16.93 0.69 -5.00
N LYS A 128 16.86 -0.34 -4.12
CA LYS A 128 17.44 -1.66 -4.34
C LYS A 128 16.40 -2.76 -4.53
N THR A 129 15.12 -2.41 -4.44
CA THR A 129 13.99 -3.33 -4.59
C THR A 129 13.02 -2.79 -5.66
N ILE A 130 11.99 -2.06 -5.27
CA ILE A 130 10.89 -1.61 -6.15
C ILE A 130 11.42 -0.86 -7.38
N PHE A 131 12.37 0.04 -7.19
CA PHE A 131 12.93 0.90 -8.24
C PHE A 131 14.36 0.50 -8.64
N SER A 132 14.80 -0.71 -8.30
CA SER A 132 16.19 -1.17 -8.51
C SER A 132 16.64 -1.20 -9.97
N SER A 133 15.72 -1.17 -10.91
CA SER A 133 16.00 -1.14 -12.35
C SER A 133 15.82 0.25 -12.98
N LEU A 134 15.45 1.26 -12.21
CA LEU A 134 15.35 2.63 -12.68
C LEU A 134 16.69 3.38 -12.51
N GLU A 135 16.96 4.27 -13.45
CA GLU A 135 18.11 5.16 -13.33
C GLU A 135 17.89 6.18 -12.20
N PRO A 136 18.97 6.61 -11.49
CA PRO A 136 18.84 7.52 -10.36
C PRO A 136 18.13 8.85 -10.66
N GLU A 137 18.17 9.33 -11.89
CA GLU A 137 17.51 10.57 -12.33
C GLU A 137 15.99 10.51 -12.30
N TYR A 138 15.41 9.30 -12.28
CA TYR A 138 13.97 9.09 -12.13
C TYR A 138 13.53 9.12 -10.68
N LEU A 139 14.47 9.06 -9.73
CA LEU A 139 14.20 9.04 -8.29
C LEU A 139 14.45 10.43 -7.70
N GLN A 140 13.44 11.03 -7.09
CA GLN A 140 13.54 12.34 -6.47
C GLN A 140 13.19 12.26 -4.98
N GLU A 141 14.13 12.70 -4.15
CA GLU A 141 13.96 12.88 -2.72
C GLU A 141 14.03 14.37 -2.37
N PHE A 142 13.18 14.80 -1.45
CA PHE A 142 13.30 16.13 -0.85
C PHE A 142 13.15 16.01 0.66
N ASN A 143 14.21 16.32 1.40
CA ASN A 143 14.35 16.01 2.83
C ASN A 143 14.43 17.25 3.72
N GLU A 144 14.21 18.47 3.17
CA GLU A 144 14.24 19.71 3.94
C GLU A 144 12.84 20.07 4.47
N GLY A 145 12.76 20.56 5.70
CA GLY A 145 11.51 20.96 6.34
C GLY A 145 10.69 19.80 6.91
N HIS A 146 9.48 20.13 7.35
CA HIS A 146 8.52 19.15 7.85
C HIS A 146 7.86 18.36 6.70
N GLY A 147 7.24 17.23 7.02
CA GLY A 147 6.59 16.36 6.03
C GLY A 147 5.60 17.09 5.13
N TRP A 148 4.77 17.97 5.71
CA TRP A 148 3.79 18.74 4.94
C TRP A 148 4.43 19.73 3.92
N GLU A 149 5.58 20.35 4.27
CA GLU A 149 6.32 21.24 3.35
C GLU A 149 6.91 20.46 2.20
N ARG A 150 7.43 19.26 2.50
CA ARG A 150 7.95 18.34 1.51
C ARG A 150 6.85 17.86 0.56
N ASP A 151 5.70 17.48 1.09
CA ASP A 151 4.54 17.07 0.30
C ASP A 151 4.04 18.20 -0.60
N GLN A 152 3.96 19.43 -0.08
CA GLN A 152 3.54 20.60 -0.86
C GLN A 152 4.48 20.87 -2.04
N LYS A 153 5.79 20.79 -1.82
CA LYS A 153 6.79 20.98 -2.87
C LYS A 153 6.74 19.84 -3.89
N ASN A 154 6.80 18.61 -3.41
CA ASN A 154 6.82 17.42 -4.26
C ASN A 154 5.53 17.26 -5.08
N THR A 155 4.39 17.67 -4.56
CA THR A 155 3.15 17.76 -5.35
C THR A 155 3.28 18.73 -6.50
N GLY A 156 3.93 19.88 -6.29
CA GLY A 156 4.23 20.83 -7.37
C GLY A 156 5.14 20.24 -8.45
N ASP A 157 6.18 19.52 -8.03
CA ASP A 157 7.12 18.87 -8.96
C ASP A 157 6.44 17.72 -9.74
N LEU A 158 5.57 16.95 -9.09
CA LEU A 158 4.74 15.92 -9.72
C LEU A 158 3.81 16.51 -10.79
N ILE A 159 3.12 17.59 -10.46
CA ILE A 159 2.23 18.30 -11.40
C ILE A 159 3.02 18.80 -12.60
N SER A 160 4.18 19.42 -12.39
CA SER A 160 5.05 19.89 -13.49
C SER A 160 5.46 18.73 -14.39
N PHE A 161 5.83 17.58 -13.82
CA PHE A 161 6.17 16.39 -14.61
C PHE A 161 4.97 15.90 -15.44
N ILE A 162 3.77 15.83 -14.86
CA ILE A 162 2.54 15.40 -15.55
C ILE A 162 2.25 16.33 -16.74
N GLU A 163 2.34 17.65 -16.52
CA GLU A 163 2.10 18.65 -17.57
C GLU A 163 3.16 18.60 -18.68
N ASP A 164 4.42 18.31 -18.35
CA ASP A 164 5.48 18.14 -19.34
C ASP A 164 5.22 16.91 -20.22
N LYS A 165 4.85 15.78 -19.61
CA LYS A 165 4.58 14.53 -20.36
C LYS A 165 3.30 14.60 -21.18
N GLU A 166 2.29 15.32 -20.71
CA GLU A 166 1.09 15.60 -21.48
C GLU A 166 1.43 16.38 -22.76
N ARG A 167 2.24 17.44 -22.67
CA ARG A 167 2.68 18.21 -23.84
C ARG A 167 3.56 17.42 -24.81
N GLU A 168 4.34 16.46 -24.31
CA GLU A 168 5.20 15.58 -25.11
C GLU A 168 4.46 14.38 -25.70
N GLU A 169 3.19 14.17 -25.32
CA GLU A 169 2.38 13.00 -25.69
C GLU A 169 3.07 11.66 -25.36
N GLN A 170 3.81 11.64 -24.23
CA GLN A 170 4.57 10.46 -23.79
C GLN A 170 3.85 9.75 -22.64
N PRO A 171 3.68 8.41 -22.72
CA PRO A 171 3.12 7.66 -21.63
C PRO A 171 4.08 7.67 -20.44
N PHE A 172 3.53 7.83 -19.23
CA PHE A 172 4.32 7.90 -18.03
C PHE A 172 3.85 6.98 -16.92
N PHE A 173 4.78 6.61 -16.07
CA PHE A 173 4.54 6.09 -14.73
C PHE A 173 5.06 7.10 -13.72
N ALA A 174 4.17 7.67 -12.95
CA ALA A 174 4.52 8.59 -11.87
C ALA A 174 4.10 7.99 -10.52
N PHE A 175 5.04 7.93 -9.61
CA PHE A 175 4.83 7.49 -8.22
C PHE A 175 5.13 8.65 -7.29
N MET A 176 4.28 8.86 -6.29
CA MET A 176 4.54 9.79 -5.20
C MET A 176 4.18 9.17 -3.86
N PHE A 177 5.14 9.25 -2.92
CA PHE A 177 4.98 8.85 -1.54
C PHE A 177 4.93 10.06 -0.62
N PHE A 178 3.74 10.32 -0.07
CA PHE A 178 3.45 11.44 0.81
C PHE A 178 3.80 11.10 2.26
N GLU A 179 4.25 12.10 3.03
CA GLU A 179 4.65 11.93 4.42
C GLU A 179 3.68 12.59 5.43
N SER A 180 2.73 13.42 5.00
CA SER A 180 1.92 14.26 5.89
C SER A 180 1.22 13.51 7.03
N ALA A 181 0.74 12.29 6.79
CA ALA A 181 0.07 11.49 7.82
C ALA A 181 1.03 10.69 8.72
N HIS A 182 2.35 10.77 8.52
CA HIS A 182 3.36 10.14 9.38
C HIS A 182 3.66 10.99 10.63
N ALA A 183 4.09 10.35 11.69
CA ALA A 183 4.50 11.03 12.92
C ALA A 183 5.74 11.96 12.68
N ASN A 184 5.80 13.18 13.22
CA ASN A 184 4.93 13.74 14.28
C ASN A 184 3.64 14.42 13.78
N TYR A 185 3.08 14.04 12.62
CA TYR A 185 1.81 14.56 12.10
C TYR A 185 1.81 16.08 11.97
N TYR A 186 2.82 16.66 11.32
CA TYR A 186 2.94 18.10 11.11
C TYR A 186 2.02 18.57 9.99
N PHE A 187 1.44 19.76 10.16
CA PHE A 187 0.53 20.41 9.23
C PHE A 187 0.68 21.94 9.35
N PRO A 188 0.29 22.73 8.32
CA PRO A 188 0.27 24.17 8.39
C PRO A 188 -1.01 24.68 9.06
N ASP A 189 -0.99 25.90 9.59
CA ASP A 189 -2.09 26.50 10.33
C ASP A 189 -3.42 26.56 9.54
N GLU A 190 -3.34 26.72 8.23
CA GLU A 190 -4.53 26.77 7.37
C GLU A 190 -5.27 25.44 7.23
N ASP A 191 -4.69 24.33 7.71
CA ASP A 191 -5.27 22.99 7.65
C ASP A 191 -5.82 22.51 9.01
N ILE A 192 -5.94 23.42 9.98
CA ILE A 192 -6.52 23.12 11.29
C ILE A 192 -8.04 22.98 11.16
N ILE A 193 -8.54 21.75 11.27
CA ILE A 193 -9.96 21.43 11.39
C ILE A 193 -10.32 20.98 12.81
N GLU A 194 -9.33 20.40 13.54
CA GLU A 194 -9.42 20.05 14.94
C GLU A 194 -8.57 21.02 15.76
N SER A 195 -9.22 21.93 16.49
CA SER A 195 -8.53 22.97 17.26
C SER A 195 -7.91 22.50 18.58
N HIS A 196 -8.35 21.34 19.09
CA HIS A 196 -7.85 20.78 20.33
C HIS A 196 -6.79 19.72 20.07
N TYR A 197 -5.61 20.15 19.65
CA TYR A 197 -4.45 19.29 19.37
C TYR A 197 -3.25 19.68 20.24
N ILE A 198 -2.30 18.76 20.37
CA ILE A 198 -1.00 19.04 21.02
C ILE A 198 -0.07 19.73 20.01
N GLU A 199 0.50 20.89 20.35
CA GLU A 199 1.32 21.67 19.40
C GLU A 199 2.61 20.92 19.03
N ASP A 200 3.28 20.36 20.01
CA ASP A 200 4.45 19.50 19.84
C ASP A 200 4.52 18.49 21.00
N PHE A 201 5.15 17.37 20.75
CA PHE A 201 5.33 16.36 21.80
C PHE A 201 6.65 15.60 21.63
N ASN A 202 7.18 15.16 22.77
CA ASN A 202 8.35 14.30 22.80
C ASN A 202 7.92 12.90 23.23
N TYR A 203 8.16 11.92 22.40
CA TYR A 203 7.81 10.51 22.64
C TYR A 203 8.31 9.93 23.95
N LEU A 204 9.42 10.48 24.49
CA LEU A 204 10.00 10.01 25.74
C LEU A 204 9.34 10.60 27.00
N THR A 205 8.61 11.70 26.87
CA THR A 205 8.09 12.48 28.01
C THR A 205 6.59 12.72 27.97
N VAL A 206 5.94 12.48 26.82
CA VAL A 206 4.50 12.66 26.67
C VAL A 206 3.75 11.60 27.48
N ASP A 207 2.73 12.04 28.23
CA ASP A 207 1.75 11.11 28.79
C ASP A 207 0.83 10.64 27.67
N ILE A 208 1.05 9.40 27.24
CA ILE A 208 0.38 8.82 26.06
C ILE A 208 -1.12 8.70 26.31
N GLU A 209 -1.55 8.23 27.49
CA GLU A 209 -2.97 8.00 27.77
C GLU A 209 -3.74 9.33 27.84
N GLU A 210 -3.18 10.34 28.51
CA GLU A 210 -3.80 11.66 28.64
C GLU A 210 -3.79 12.43 27.31
N SER A 211 -2.70 12.35 26.54
CA SER A 211 -2.48 13.18 25.35
C SER A 211 -3.01 12.55 24.05
N MET A 212 -3.40 11.28 24.07
CA MET A 212 -3.78 10.56 22.84
C MET A 212 -4.91 11.21 22.03
N PRO A 213 -5.98 11.75 22.64
CA PRO A 213 -7.01 12.47 21.87
C PRO A 213 -6.44 13.67 21.10
N GLN A 214 -5.52 14.42 21.72
CA GLN A 214 -4.89 15.59 21.10
C GLN A 214 -3.87 15.19 20.02
N ILE A 215 -3.17 14.07 20.19
CA ILE A 215 -2.28 13.49 19.18
C ILE A 215 -3.09 13.03 17.98
N LYS A 216 -4.24 12.40 18.20
CA LYS A 216 -5.14 11.98 17.12
C LYS A 216 -5.75 13.17 16.37
N SER A 217 -6.10 14.26 17.07
CA SER A 217 -6.52 15.51 16.44
C SER A 217 -5.42 16.10 15.54
N ARG A 218 -4.17 16.00 15.96
CA ARG A 218 -3.02 16.39 15.17
C ARG A 218 -2.88 15.56 13.89
N TYR A 219 -3.04 14.23 13.99
CA TYR A 219 -3.09 13.34 12.83
C TYR A 219 -4.24 13.68 11.88
N THR A 220 -5.42 14.02 12.42
CA THR A 220 -6.58 14.44 11.63
C THR A 220 -6.27 15.70 10.80
N ASN A 221 -5.62 16.71 11.41
CA ASN A 221 -5.21 17.93 10.70
C ASN A 221 -4.17 17.63 9.61
N ALA A 222 -3.17 16.77 9.91
CA ALA A 222 -2.17 16.34 8.92
C ALA A 222 -2.81 15.58 7.75
N THR A 223 -3.82 14.77 8.01
CA THR A 223 -4.58 14.06 6.97
C THR A 223 -5.43 15.03 6.14
N HIS A 224 -5.97 16.09 6.76
CA HIS A 224 -6.65 17.18 6.03
C HIS A 224 -5.69 17.90 5.09
N HIS A 225 -4.45 18.16 5.52
CA HIS A 225 -3.40 18.70 4.65
C HIS A 225 -3.13 17.78 3.45
N LEU A 226 -3.01 16.48 3.68
CA LEU A 226 -2.86 15.48 2.61
C LEU A 226 -3.98 15.60 1.57
N ASP A 227 -5.23 15.74 2.01
CA ASP A 227 -6.39 15.93 1.12
C ASP A 227 -6.23 17.13 0.20
N ARG A 228 -5.72 18.26 0.73
CA ARG A 228 -5.43 19.44 -0.08
C ARG A 228 -4.35 19.22 -1.12
N GLN A 229 -3.30 18.45 -0.81
CA GLN A 229 -2.26 18.13 -1.79
C GLN A 229 -2.81 17.22 -2.89
N LEU A 230 -3.59 16.21 -2.52
CA LEU A 230 -4.27 15.32 -3.47
C LEU A 230 -5.24 16.10 -4.37
N ALA A 231 -5.99 17.04 -3.82
CA ALA A 231 -6.91 17.90 -4.59
C ALA A 231 -6.21 18.69 -5.70
N ARG A 232 -4.95 19.13 -5.48
CA ARG A 232 -4.15 19.80 -6.52
C ARG A 232 -3.89 18.85 -7.70
N VAL A 233 -3.61 17.57 -7.41
CA VAL A 233 -3.40 16.56 -8.44
C VAL A 233 -4.69 16.28 -9.20
N TYR A 234 -5.80 16.04 -8.49
CA TYR A 234 -7.11 15.80 -9.13
C TYR A 234 -7.50 16.93 -10.07
N LYS A 235 -7.30 18.17 -9.63
CA LYS A 235 -7.57 19.36 -10.44
C LYS A 235 -6.81 19.35 -11.76
N VAL A 236 -5.53 19.03 -11.76
CA VAL A 236 -4.72 18.98 -12.99
C VAL A 236 -5.20 17.86 -13.92
N LEU A 237 -5.51 16.67 -13.37
CA LEU A 237 -6.03 15.55 -14.15
C LEU A 237 -7.34 15.93 -14.86
N GLU A 238 -8.23 16.64 -14.18
CA GLU A 238 -9.51 17.14 -14.73
C GLU A 238 -9.29 18.23 -15.77
N GLU A 239 -8.56 19.30 -15.42
CA GLU A 239 -8.31 20.46 -16.29
C GLU A 239 -7.59 20.10 -17.59
N LYS A 240 -6.76 19.07 -17.57
CA LYS A 240 -6.00 18.55 -18.72
C LYS A 240 -6.71 17.39 -19.46
N ASN A 241 -7.91 16.99 -19.02
CA ASN A 241 -8.62 15.81 -19.53
C ASN A 241 -7.79 14.52 -19.48
N LEU A 242 -6.89 14.40 -18.49
CA LEU A 242 -6.01 13.24 -18.34
C LEU A 242 -6.71 12.02 -17.75
N MET A 243 -7.89 12.20 -17.17
CA MET A 243 -8.70 11.08 -16.65
C MET A 243 -9.08 10.08 -17.76
N ASP A 244 -9.17 10.52 -19.01
CA ASP A 244 -9.54 9.66 -20.13
C ASP A 244 -8.41 8.70 -20.57
N ASN A 245 -7.16 8.94 -20.11
CA ASN A 245 -5.99 8.15 -20.50
C ASN A 245 -5.02 7.83 -19.36
N THR A 246 -5.43 8.02 -18.11
CA THR A 246 -4.57 7.79 -16.94
C THR A 246 -5.23 6.85 -15.95
N ILE A 247 -4.55 5.77 -15.60
CA ILE A 247 -4.90 4.96 -14.43
C ILE A 247 -4.42 5.71 -13.20
N VAL A 248 -5.30 5.95 -12.21
CA VAL A 248 -4.93 6.55 -10.92
C VAL A 248 -5.12 5.52 -9.82
N VAL A 249 -4.06 5.25 -9.09
CA VAL A 249 -4.08 4.43 -7.87
C VAL A 249 -3.83 5.34 -6.68
N LEU A 250 -4.72 5.28 -5.69
CA LEU A 250 -4.62 6.06 -4.46
C LEU A 250 -4.81 5.14 -3.27
N THR A 251 -3.80 5.05 -2.40
CA THR A 251 -3.81 4.14 -1.25
C THR A 251 -2.89 4.62 -0.12
N GLY A 252 -3.02 4.00 1.07
CA GLY A 252 -2.00 4.07 2.12
C GLY A 252 -1.01 2.91 2.01
N ASP A 253 0.16 3.04 2.59
CA ASP A 253 1.09 1.90 2.72
C ASP A 253 0.72 1.00 3.91
N HIS A 254 0.30 1.58 5.01
CA HIS A 254 -0.32 0.97 6.20
C HIS A 254 -1.13 2.04 6.94
N GLY A 255 -1.79 1.67 8.02
CA GLY A 255 -2.50 2.60 8.89
C GLY A 255 -1.70 2.98 10.13
N GLU A 256 -2.38 3.56 11.11
CA GLU A 256 -1.81 4.08 12.36
C GLU A 256 -2.79 3.86 13.51
N GLU A 257 -2.35 3.30 14.62
CA GLU A 257 -3.19 3.06 15.79
C GLU A 257 -3.00 4.15 16.84
N PHE A 258 -4.07 4.62 17.44
CA PHE A 258 -4.12 5.64 18.48
C PHE A 258 -4.72 5.09 19.77
N MET A 259 -4.15 4.02 20.31
CA MET A 259 -4.54 3.32 21.54
C MET A 259 -5.90 2.59 21.46
N GLU A 260 -6.51 2.44 20.27
CA GLU A 260 -7.78 1.73 20.14
C GLU A 260 -7.69 0.27 20.64
N ASN A 261 -6.53 -0.37 20.46
CA ASN A 261 -6.22 -1.72 20.97
C ASN A 261 -4.99 -1.71 21.89
N GLY A 262 -4.72 -0.58 22.53
CA GLY A 262 -3.65 -0.42 23.52
C GLY A 262 -2.25 -0.23 22.92
N ARG A 263 -2.17 0.19 21.65
CA ARG A 263 -0.93 0.54 20.98
C ARG A 263 -1.03 1.93 20.34
N TRP A 264 0.08 2.61 20.25
CA TRP A 264 0.23 3.81 19.45
C TRP A 264 1.26 3.58 18.36
N GLY A 265 0.91 3.99 17.14
CA GLY A 265 1.78 3.86 15.98
C GLY A 265 1.44 2.65 15.09
N HIS A 266 2.44 2.14 14.44
CA HIS A 266 2.37 1.00 13.51
C HIS A 266 3.51 0.01 13.79
N ASN A 267 3.69 -1.04 12.97
CA ASN A 267 4.70 -2.11 13.14
C ASN A 267 4.58 -2.86 14.49
N SER A 268 3.42 -2.87 15.13
CA SER A 268 3.28 -3.43 16.47
C SER A 268 2.21 -4.50 16.59
N THR A 269 1.14 -4.39 15.83
CA THR A 269 0.02 -5.35 15.81
C THR A 269 -0.55 -5.45 14.39
N PHE A 270 -1.50 -6.39 14.22
CA PHE A 270 -2.30 -6.49 13.00
C PHE A 270 -3.74 -6.01 13.25
N SER A 271 -3.88 -4.95 14.05
CA SER A 271 -5.17 -4.31 14.28
C SER A 271 -5.71 -3.66 13.01
N GLN A 272 -7.04 -3.53 12.90
CA GLN A 272 -7.69 -2.89 11.75
C GLN A 272 -7.09 -1.49 11.48
N GLN A 273 -6.74 -0.77 12.55
CA GLN A 273 -6.17 0.57 12.47
C GLN A 273 -4.77 0.59 11.81
N GLN A 274 -3.99 -0.49 11.95
CA GLN A 274 -2.65 -0.59 11.37
C GLN A 274 -2.62 -1.21 9.96
N ILE A 275 -3.62 -2.00 9.58
CA ILE A 275 -3.56 -2.77 8.33
C ILE A 275 -4.64 -2.41 7.32
N ARG A 276 -5.71 -1.71 7.72
CA ARG A 276 -6.78 -1.32 6.82
C ARG A 276 -6.54 0.08 6.27
N VAL A 277 -6.35 0.16 4.97
CA VAL A 277 -5.94 1.37 4.26
C VAL A 277 -6.97 1.76 3.21
N PRO A 278 -7.00 3.03 2.77
CA PRO A 278 -7.79 3.43 1.62
C PRO A 278 -7.34 2.69 0.36
N MET A 279 -8.27 2.43 -0.55
CA MET A 279 -7.98 2.00 -1.91
C MET A 279 -9.01 2.57 -2.86
N ILE A 280 -8.55 3.47 -3.71
CA ILE A 280 -9.35 4.11 -4.75
C ILE A 280 -8.59 3.92 -6.07
N VAL A 281 -9.28 3.38 -7.08
CA VAL A 281 -8.69 3.15 -8.39
C VAL A 281 -9.56 3.78 -9.46
N HIS A 282 -8.96 4.64 -10.27
CA HIS A 282 -9.53 5.10 -11.52
C HIS A 282 -8.94 4.32 -12.68
N ILE A 283 -9.79 3.77 -13.53
CA ILE A 283 -9.41 3.20 -14.83
C ILE A 283 -10.28 3.87 -15.89
N PRO A 284 -9.68 4.42 -16.96
CA PRO A 284 -10.44 5.07 -18.02
C PRO A 284 -11.56 4.20 -18.58
N GLY A 285 -12.77 4.76 -18.65
CA GLY A 285 -13.95 4.06 -19.16
C GLY A 285 -14.62 3.08 -18.20
N MET A 286 -14.09 2.90 -16.98
CA MET A 286 -14.72 2.06 -15.97
C MET A 286 -15.73 2.86 -15.16
N GLU A 287 -16.95 2.32 -15.00
CA GLU A 287 -17.99 2.96 -14.18
C GLU A 287 -17.62 2.94 -12.70
N LYS A 288 -18.00 4.00 -11.98
CA LYS A 288 -17.79 4.12 -10.53
C LYS A 288 -18.52 3.02 -9.76
N LYS A 289 -17.89 2.51 -8.71
CA LYS A 289 -18.48 1.49 -7.85
C LYS A 289 -17.83 1.46 -6.47
N LYS A 290 -18.65 1.44 -5.42
CA LYS A 290 -18.21 1.03 -4.08
C LYS A 290 -18.15 -0.49 -4.01
N ARG A 291 -17.02 -1.02 -3.56
CA ARG A 291 -16.74 -2.45 -3.43
C ARG A 291 -16.55 -2.81 -1.97
N THR A 292 -17.30 -3.80 -1.51
CA THR A 292 -17.28 -4.27 -0.12
C THR A 292 -16.53 -5.58 0.06
N ASP A 293 -16.18 -6.25 -1.04
CA ASP A 293 -15.35 -7.46 -1.00
C ASP A 293 -13.96 -7.12 -0.46
N SER A 294 -13.39 -8.03 0.32
CA SER A 294 -12.03 -7.86 0.84
C SER A 294 -11.00 -7.92 -0.30
N SER A 295 -10.08 -6.96 -0.30
CA SER A 295 -8.99 -6.86 -1.25
C SER A 295 -7.67 -6.54 -0.56
N SER A 296 -6.55 -6.73 -1.23
CA SER A 296 -5.23 -6.53 -0.64
C SER A 296 -4.23 -5.92 -1.62
N HIS A 297 -3.19 -5.30 -1.10
CA HIS A 297 -2.07 -4.77 -1.88
C HIS A 297 -1.47 -5.79 -2.84
N ILE A 298 -1.49 -7.10 -2.52
CA ILE A 298 -0.96 -8.15 -3.41
C ILE A 298 -1.71 -8.24 -4.76
N ASP A 299 -2.94 -7.70 -4.82
CA ASP A 299 -3.78 -7.73 -6.02
C ASP A 299 -3.40 -6.64 -7.04
N MET A 300 -2.70 -5.60 -6.59
CA MET A 300 -2.44 -4.42 -7.40
C MET A 300 -1.63 -4.71 -8.67
N PRO A 301 -0.53 -5.50 -8.65
CA PRO A 301 0.22 -5.78 -9.87
C PRO A 301 -0.60 -6.51 -10.93
N ALA A 302 -1.37 -7.52 -10.55
CA ALA A 302 -2.23 -8.25 -11.47
C ALA A 302 -3.32 -7.36 -12.05
N THR A 303 -3.94 -6.53 -11.22
CA THR A 303 -4.99 -5.58 -11.61
C THR A 303 -4.47 -4.56 -12.63
N ILE A 304 -3.33 -3.93 -12.35
CA ILE A 304 -2.78 -2.89 -13.22
C ILE A 304 -2.25 -3.48 -14.53
N LEU A 305 -1.57 -4.63 -14.49
CA LEU A 305 -1.11 -5.31 -15.71
C LEU A 305 -2.30 -5.69 -16.62
N ASN A 306 -3.40 -6.16 -16.05
CA ASN A 306 -4.61 -6.46 -16.82
C ASN A 306 -5.31 -5.21 -17.35
N ALA A 307 -5.36 -4.12 -16.57
CA ALA A 307 -5.90 -2.82 -17.02
C ALA A 307 -5.09 -2.23 -18.18
N LEU A 308 -3.80 -2.56 -18.29
CA LEU A 308 -2.94 -2.22 -19.44
C LEU A 308 -3.14 -3.17 -20.64
N GLY A 309 -4.06 -4.13 -20.54
CA GLY A 309 -4.36 -5.08 -21.62
C GLY A 309 -3.31 -6.20 -21.79
N LEU A 310 -2.47 -6.44 -20.78
CA LEU A 310 -1.38 -7.42 -20.89
C LEU A 310 -1.81 -8.85 -20.62
N ASN A 311 -3.00 -9.07 -20.02
CA ASN A 311 -3.63 -10.37 -19.78
C ASN A 311 -2.68 -11.44 -19.20
N MET A 312 -1.89 -11.05 -18.22
CA MET A 312 -0.91 -11.94 -17.58
C MET A 312 -1.60 -12.82 -16.53
N GLN A 313 -1.20 -14.09 -16.47
CA GLN A 313 -1.69 -14.99 -15.42
C GLN A 313 -1.04 -14.62 -14.08
N ALA A 314 -1.81 -14.10 -13.15
CA ALA A 314 -1.34 -13.62 -11.85
C ALA A 314 -0.49 -14.69 -11.12
N GLY A 315 -0.91 -15.95 -11.08
CA GLY A 315 -0.18 -17.05 -10.41
C GLY A 315 1.26 -17.28 -10.88
N GLN A 316 1.67 -16.72 -12.02
CA GLN A 316 3.05 -16.80 -12.52
C GLN A 316 3.99 -15.76 -11.90
N HIS A 317 3.45 -14.71 -11.26
CA HIS A 317 4.25 -13.60 -10.74
C HIS A 317 3.71 -12.99 -9.44
N SER A 318 2.53 -13.39 -8.97
CA SER A 318 1.85 -12.79 -7.81
C SER A 318 1.04 -13.83 -7.06
N PHE A 319 0.80 -13.60 -5.78
CA PHE A 319 -0.23 -14.27 -4.99
C PHE A 319 -1.62 -13.61 -5.14
N GLY A 320 -1.65 -12.39 -5.68
CA GLY A 320 -2.87 -11.61 -5.86
C GLY A 320 -3.66 -12.01 -7.10
N GLN A 321 -4.77 -11.34 -7.27
CA GLN A 321 -5.73 -11.52 -8.37
C GLN A 321 -6.03 -10.16 -9.00
N ASP A 322 -6.65 -10.14 -10.18
CA ASP A 322 -7.21 -8.92 -10.72
C ASP A 322 -8.50 -8.55 -9.95
N MET A 323 -8.47 -7.42 -9.26
CA MET A 323 -9.61 -6.93 -8.47
C MET A 323 -10.87 -6.63 -9.29
N PHE A 324 -10.77 -6.60 -10.61
CA PHE A 324 -11.89 -6.37 -11.52
C PHE A 324 -12.36 -7.63 -12.24
N ALA A 325 -11.72 -8.78 -12.01
CA ALA A 325 -12.17 -10.05 -12.56
C ALA A 325 -13.57 -10.41 -12.04
N PRO A 326 -14.43 -11.02 -12.91
CA PRO A 326 -15.80 -11.37 -12.51
C PRO A 326 -15.89 -12.35 -11.33
N ASP A 327 -14.88 -13.19 -11.16
CA ASP A 327 -14.74 -14.22 -10.13
C ASP A 327 -13.78 -13.81 -9.01
N TYR A 328 -13.42 -12.52 -8.94
CA TYR A 328 -12.53 -12.00 -7.91
C TYR A 328 -13.06 -12.29 -6.51
N LYS A 329 -12.28 -13.01 -5.73
CA LYS A 329 -12.57 -13.37 -4.35
C LYS A 329 -11.32 -13.86 -3.65
N HIS A 330 -11.16 -13.47 -2.40
CA HIS A 330 -10.19 -14.06 -1.49
C HIS A 330 -10.89 -14.86 -0.39
N ASP A 331 -10.50 -16.11 -0.20
CA ASP A 331 -10.91 -16.91 0.95
C ASP A 331 -10.09 -16.56 2.19
N TYR A 332 -8.90 -16.01 2.01
CA TYR A 332 -8.07 -15.39 3.05
C TYR A 332 -7.14 -14.33 2.47
N LEU A 333 -6.68 -13.43 3.33
CA LEU A 333 -5.62 -12.45 3.03
C LEU A 333 -4.42 -12.67 3.94
N VAL A 334 -3.25 -12.18 3.53
CA VAL A 334 -2.02 -12.28 4.32
C VAL A 334 -1.43 -10.90 4.51
N VAL A 335 -1.12 -10.56 5.77
CA VAL A 335 -0.41 -9.33 6.14
C VAL A 335 0.87 -9.71 6.88
N SER A 336 1.97 -9.07 6.56
CA SER A 336 3.30 -9.38 7.10
C SER A 336 3.84 -8.27 7.98
N ASP A 337 4.66 -8.63 8.97
CA ASP A 337 5.54 -7.72 9.68
C ASP A 337 6.99 -8.26 9.68
N TRP A 338 7.86 -7.66 10.51
CA TRP A 338 9.24 -8.10 10.68
C TRP A 338 9.39 -9.50 11.32
N HIS A 339 8.37 -9.95 12.04
CA HIS A 339 8.45 -11.11 12.92
C HIS A 339 7.50 -12.23 12.52
N GLY A 340 6.59 -11.99 11.58
CA GLY A 340 5.62 -13.01 11.20
C GLY A 340 4.61 -12.56 10.16
N ASN A 341 3.58 -13.38 10.04
CA ASN A 341 2.48 -13.14 9.14
C ASN A 341 1.16 -13.33 9.88
N THR A 342 0.12 -12.69 9.38
CA THR A 342 -1.25 -12.90 9.82
C THR A 342 -2.07 -13.38 8.63
N VAL A 343 -2.78 -14.47 8.81
CA VAL A 343 -3.80 -14.95 7.88
C VAL A 343 -5.14 -14.40 8.35
N ILE A 344 -5.81 -13.66 7.47
CA ILE A 344 -7.08 -13.00 7.74
C ILE A 344 -8.16 -13.68 6.91
N THR A 345 -9.14 -14.27 7.58
CA THR A 345 -10.37 -14.77 6.97
C THR A 345 -11.52 -13.75 7.21
N PRO A 346 -12.71 -13.94 6.64
CA PRO A 346 -13.84 -13.03 6.92
C PRO A 346 -14.21 -12.92 8.40
N GLU A 347 -13.86 -13.90 9.23
CA GLU A 347 -14.31 -13.98 10.62
C GLU A 347 -13.17 -13.76 11.62
N VAL A 348 -11.95 -14.23 11.32
CA VAL A 348 -10.85 -14.30 12.29
C VAL A 348 -9.52 -13.89 11.66
N LYS A 349 -8.64 -13.39 12.52
CA LYS A 349 -7.22 -13.18 12.23
C LYS A 349 -6.39 -14.19 13.01
N ILE A 350 -5.52 -14.92 12.33
CA ILE A 350 -4.59 -15.88 12.92
C ILE A 350 -3.18 -15.32 12.77
N ILE A 351 -2.58 -14.95 13.87
CA ILE A 351 -1.30 -14.26 13.95
C ILE A 351 -0.23 -15.27 14.28
N PHE A 352 0.76 -15.38 13.40
CA PHE A 352 1.95 -16.23 13.58
C PHE A 352 3.14 -15.32 13.80
N SER A 353 3.69 -15.32 15.00
CA SER A 353 4.91 -14.59 15.28
C SER A 353 6.06 -15.54 15.59
N VAL A 354 7.24 -15.21 15.07
CA VAL A 354 8.50 -15.88 15.43
C VAL A 354 9.16 -15.08 16.55
N LYS A 355 9.06 -15.59 17.78
CA LYS A 355 9.80 -15.02 18.93
C LYS A 355 10.88 -16.01 19.34
N GLY A 356 12.11 -15.75 18.90
CA GLY A 356 13.23 -16.68 19.14
C GLY A 356 13.08 -17.96 18.34
N ALA A 357 13.16 -19.11 19.00
CA ALA A 357 13.00 -20.44 18.38
C ALA A 357 11.58 -21.02 18.54
N ALA A 358 10.64 -20.25 19.10
CA ALA A 358 9.29 -20.74 19.38
C ALA A 358 8.25 -19.97 18.55
N TYR A 359 7.35 -20.70 17.93
CA TYR A 359 6.14 -20.16 17.32
C TYR A 359 5.13 -19.87 18.40
N GLN A 360 4.60 -18.65 18.38
CA GLN A 360 3.41 -18.30 19.15
C GLN A 360 2.31 -17.96 18.16
N ALA A 361 1.27 -18.78 18.12
CA ALA A 361 0.05 -18.44 17.43
C ALA A 361 -0.91 -17.76 18.41
N SER A 362 -1.51 -16.67 17.99
CA SER A 362 -2.63 -16.04 18.68
C SER A 362 -3.75 -15.74 17.68
N SER A 363 -4.96 -15.58 18.15
CA SER A 363 -6.10 -15.32 17.29
C SER A 363 -7.00 -14.23 17.85
N THR A 364 -7.57 -13.46 16.93
CA THR A 364 -8.56 -12.45 17.24
C THR A 364 -9.75 -12.58 16.29
N THR A 365 -10.89 -12.00 16.66
CA THR A 365 -11.93 -11.70 15.69
C THR A 365 -11.39 -10.70 14.66
N ILE A 366 -12.16 -10.48 13.58
CA ILE A 366 -11.82 -9.44 12.60
C ILE A 366 -11.72 -8.04 13.24
N ASP A 367 -12.49 -7.80 14.32
CA ASP A 367 -12.51 -6.55 15.07
C ASP A 367 -11.54 -6.53 16.27
N ASP A 368 -10.46 -7.30 16.20
CA ASP A 368 -9.35 -7.29 17.15
C ASP A 368 -9.62 -7.83 18.57
N GLN A 369 -10.78 -8.48 18.79
CA GLN A 369 -11.06 -9.08 20.09
C GLN A 369 -10.35 -10.44 20.22
N PRO A 370 -9.57 -10.69 21.29
CA PRO A 370 -8.91 -11.97 21.50
C PRO A 370 -9.91 -13.13 21.56
N ILE A 371 -9.62 -14.22 20.86
CA ILE A 371 -10.43 -15.45 20.87
C ILE A 371 -9.54 -16.68 20.98
N ASN A 372 -10.11 -17.76 21.53
CA ASN A 372 -9.52 -19.08 21.45
C ASN A 372 -10.23 -19.85 20.32
N LEU A 373 -9.47 -20.18 19.28
CA LEU A 373 -9.95 -21.07 18.23
C LEU A 373 -9.98 -22.50 18.82
N GLY A 374 -11.19 -23.08 18.92
CA GLY A 374 -11.37 -24.47 19.40
C GLY A 374 -10.77 -25.49 18.43
N ASP A 375 -10.75 -26.77 18.83
CA ASP A 375 -10.23 -27.87 18.01
C ASP A 375 -11.17 -28.26 16.85
N GLU A 376 -12.30 -27.60 16.67
CA GLU A 376 -13.24 -27.89 15.58
C GLU A 376 -12.66 -27.39 14.24
N LYS A 377 -12.69 -28.27 13.22
CA LYS A 377 -12.30 -27.90 11.84
C LYS A 377 -13.24 -26.81 11.37
N SER A 378 -12.67 -25.65 11.07
CA SER A 378 -13.37 -24.47 10.58
C SER A 378 -12.70 -23.97 9.28
N ASP A 379 -13.35 -23.03 8.63
CA ASP A 379 -12.85 -22.43 7.38
C ASP A 379 -11.44 -21.83 7.53
N TYR A 380 -11.09 -21.38 8.74
CA TYR A 380 -9.74 -20.86 9.00
C TYR A 380 -8.63 -21.93 8.88
N GLN A 381 -8.93 -23.22 9.22
CA GLN A 381 -7.91 -24.30 9.08
C GLN A 381 -7.64 -24.59 7.62
N THR A 382 -8.62 -24.48 6.75
CA THR A 382 -8.45 -24.62 5.31
C THR A 382 -7.58 -23.47 4.79
N ALA A 383 -7.93 -22.22 5.10
CA ALA A 383 -7.17 -21.04 4.72
C ALA A 383 -5.71 -21.10 5.18
N LEU A 384 -5.47 -21.54 6.43
CA LEU A 384 -4.14 -21.73 6.96
C LEU A 384 -3.35 -22.80 6.21
N SER A 385 -3.98 -23.93 5.92
CA SER A 385 -3.34 -25.03 5.20
C SER A 385 -2.96 -24.61 3.78
N GLU A 386 -3.83 -23.88 3.10
CA GLU A 386 -3.56 -23.33 1.76
C GLU A 386 -2.40 -22.32 1.80
N TYR A 387 -2.44 -21.37 2.74
CA TYR A 387 -1.34 -20.43 2.93
C TYR A 387 0.00 -21.15 3.13
N LEU A 388 0.06 -22.15 4.00
CA LEU A 388 1.30 -22.88 4.28
C LEU A 388 1.83 -23.68 3.07
N LEU A 389 0.94 -24.16 2.20
CA LEU A 389 1.32 -24.81 0.95
C LEU A 389 1.84 -23.82 -0.08
N GLU A 390 1.27 -22.63 -0.14
CA GLU A 390 1.58 -21.65 -1.16
C GLU A 390 2.70 -20.68 -0.82
N GLN A 391 2.94 -20.40 0.46
CA GLN A 391 3.85 -19.34 0.91
C GLN A 391 5.26 -19.39 0.32
N ASN A 392 5.70 -20.54 -0.17
CA ASN A 392 7.02 -20.75 -0.77
C ASN A 392 6.98 -20.91 -2.31
N ARG A 393 5.88 -20.56 -2.97
CA ARG A 393 5.66 -20.79 -4.42
C ARG A 393 6.79 -20.22 -5.28
N PHE A 394 7.33 -19.08 -4.91
CA PHE A 394 8.39 -18.38 -5.67
C PHE A 394 9.80 -18.66 -5.15
N PHE A 395 10.01 -19.77 -4.46
CA PHE A 395 11.32 -20.33 -4.15
C PHE A 395 11.52 -21.68 -4.86
N ASN A 396 12.76 -21.90 -5.36
CA ASN A 396 13.18 -23.20 -5.92
C ASN A 396 13.75 -24.12 -4.84
#